data_4ade8a2f40a33bc58e103fa781aff5cd
#
_entry.id   4ade8a2f40a33bc58e103fa781aff5cd
#
_cell.length_a   1.000
_cell.length_b   1.000
_cell.length_c   1.000
_cell.angle_alpha   90.00
_cell.angle_beta   90.00
_cell.angle_gamma   90.00
#
_symmetry.space_group_name_H-M   'P 1'
#
loop_
_entity.id
_entity.type
_entity.pdbx_description
1 polymer ?
#
loop_
_entity_poly.entity_id
_entity_poly.type
_entity_poly.pdbx_seq_one_letter_code
_entity_poly.pdbx_strand_id
1 'polypeptide(L)'
;MKVAIQYGATLVDSDGHVAGHDAGATLVRRLLRVFPGAALIGPGPRHGAGFDVIPLEFVDGATTVVINMDVINSLSTWQTLKTNCDEPSLMNFVWWNTSQYTHPFQRAALALSCALFPTFANSERTASEVREIVSAWTIQPLAEKAQIAWVNLGIRLEHVQARQEPAVPVVLYPAIYLSERKQPQLFLDVVERLVKRTPIRVEARLHESHLISEQAMRLSRRDWAWVGPLTASREDYWEALARTTAFLATADEESYGLEYIEALVAGAVGVFPDRPWVHAILPPGYPFVYRTPAEAEAMLYRAVTDTAECRAELDKATGGSFTEWLRARHDDDRFEKAIADQVTEWFEA
;
A
#
# COMPACT_ATOMS: atom_id res chain seq x y z
N MET A 1 -7.21 -13.29 -24.09
CA MET A 1 -6.19 -13.77 -23.10
C MET A 1 -6.86 -14.03 -21.76
N LYS A 2 -6.50 -15.11 -21.04
CA LYS A 2 -6.94 -15.37 -19.66
C LYS A 2 -5.90 -14.85 -18.69
N VAL A 3 -6.30 -14.57 -17.45
CA VAL A 3 -5.38 -14.13 -16.36
C VAL A 3 -5.52 -15.08 -15.17
N ALA A 4 -4.41 -15.40 -14.54
CA ALA A 4 -4.39 -16.07 -13.24
C ALA A 4 -3.51 -15.28 -12.27
N ILE A 5 -3.93 -15.14 -11.02
CA ILE A 5 -3.25 -14.36 -9.99
C ILE A 5 -2.61 -15.31 -8.99
N GLN A 6 -1.32 -15.17 -8.76
CA GLN A 6 -0.58 -15.96 -7.77
C GLN A 6 -0.17 -15.08 -6.59
N TYR A 7 -0.69 -15.41 -5.41
CA TYR A 7 -0.26 -14.87 -4.12
C TYR A 7 -0.47 -15.93 -3.04
N GLY A 8 0.60 -16.56 -2.56
CA GLY A 8 0.55 -17.71 -1.67
C GLY A 8 -0.07 -17.46 -0.29
N ALA A 9 -0.11 -16.19 0.16
CA ALA A 9 -0.79 -15.81 1.39
C ALA A 9 -2.30 -15.58 1.23
N THR A 10 -2.86 -15.73 0.02
CA THR A 10 -4.28 -15.49 -0.19
C THR A 10 -5.12 -16.59 0.45
N LEU A 11 -6.07 -16.19 1.26
CA LEU A 11 -7.10 -17.06 1.81
C LEU A 11 -8.44 -16.76 1.12
N VAL A 12 -9.21 -17.81 0.88
CA VAL A 12 -10.59 -17.71 0.38
C VAL A 12 -11.49 -18.29 1.47
N ASP A 13 -12.47 -17.51 1.94
CA ASP A 13 -13.39 -17.89 3.00
C ASP A 13 -14.44 -18.93 2.56
N SER A 14 -15.35 -19.29 3.48
CA SER A 14 -16.43 -20.26 3.21
C SER A 14 -17.40 -19.78 2.14
N ASP A 15 -17.59 -18.47 2.01
CA ASP A 15 -18.53 -17.86 1.06
C ASP A 15 -17.89 -17.62 -0.31
N GLY A 16 -16.62 -18.00 -0.45
CA GLY A 16 -15.86 -17.90 -1.70
C GLY A 16 -15.24 -16.54 -1.97
N HIS A 17 -15.18 -15.65 -0.97
CA HIS A 17 -14.53 -14.35 -1.11
C HIS A 17 -13.05 -14.41 -0.68
N VAL A 18 -12.24 -13.53 -1.27
CA VAL A 18 -10.86 -13.33 -0.80
C VAL A 18 -10.89 -12.70 0.59
N ALA A 19 -10.47 -13.48 1.59
CA ALA A 19 -10.45 -13.08 2.99
C ALA A 19 -9.27 -12.14 3.32
N GLY A 20 -9.37 -11.47 4.47
CA GLY A 20 -8.32 -10.59 4.98
C GLY A 20 -8.47 -9.13 4.56
N HIS A 21 -7.86 -8.24 5.36
CA HIS A 21 -7.88 -6.78 5.18
C HIS A 21 -6.48 -6.20 4.94
N ASP A 22 -5.46 -7.06 4.82
CA ASP A 22 -4.10 -6.65 4.50
C ASP A 22 -3.98 -6.15 3.05
N ALA A 23 -2.85 -5.51 2.77
CA ALA A 23 -2.59 -4.92 1.47
C ALA A 23 -2.57 -5.97 0.34
N GLY A 24 -2.03 -7.18 0.58
CA GLY A 24 -1.97 -8.25 -0.40
C GLY A 24 -3.37 -8.75 -0.79
N ALA A 25 -4.22 -9.09 0.20
CA ALA A 25 -5.61 -9.49 -0.04
C ALA A 25 -6.41 -8.39 -0.77
N THR A 26 -6.17 -7.11 -0.42
CA THR A 26 -6.80 -5.98 -1.10
C THR A 26 -6.37 -5.90 -2.56
N LEU A 27 -5.09 -6.09 -2.85
CA LEU A 27 -4.57 -6.08 -4.22
C LEU A 27 -5.08 -7.27 -5.05
N VAL A 28 -5.16 -8.46 -4.47
CA VAL A 28 -5.78 -9.61 -5.15
C VAL A 28 -7.22 -9.30 -5.55
N ARG A 29 -8.04 -8.74 -4.65
CA ARG A 29 -9.41 -8.31 -4.97
C ARG A 29 -9.46 -7.27 -6.09
N ARG A 30 -8.50 -6.33 -6.12
CA ARG A 30 -8.39 -5.33 -7.20
C ARG A 30 -8.05 -5.99 -8.53
N LEU A 31 -7.07 -6.88 -8.57
CA LEU A 31 -6.69 -7.59 -9.79
C LEU A 31 -7.82 -8.47 -10.32
N LEU A 32 -8.58 -9.15 -9.44
CA LEU A 32 -9.77 -9.91 -9.84
C LEU A 32 -10.86 -9.01 -10.45
N ARG A 33 -10.97 -7.75 -10.01
CA ARG A 33 -11.89 -6.77 -10.59
C ARG A 33 -11.38 -6.24 -11.94
N VAL A 34 -10.07 -5.99 -12.06
CA VAL A 34 -9.44 -5.52 -13.32
C VAL A 34 -9.54 -6.57 -14.42
N PHE A 35 -9.43 -7.85 -14.05
CA PHE A 35 -9.46 -8.97 -14.98
C PHE A 35 -10.67 -9.89 -14.71
N PRO A 36 -11.88 -9.52 -15.18
CA PRO A 36 -13.07 -10.33 -14.99
C PRO A 36 -12.89 -11.75 -15.56
N GLY A 37 -13.20 -12.76 -14.75
CA GLY A 37 -12.98 -14.17 -15.11
C GLY A 37 -11.54 -14.66 -14.87
N ALA A 38 -10.68 -13.85 -14.22
CA ALA A 38 -9.38 -14.32 -13.78
C ALA A 38 -9.51 -15.45 -12.76
N ALA A 39 -8.55 -16.38 -12.78
CA ALA A 39 -8.42 -17.41 -11.76
C ALA A 39 -7.47 -16.96 -10.64
N LEU A 40 -7.67 -17.49 -9.44
CA LEU A 40 -6.71 -17.41 -8.35
C LEU A 40 -5.93 -18.73 -8.26
N ILE A 41 -4.61 -18.65 -8.18
CA ILE A 41 -3.78 -19.85 -7.99
C ILE A 41 -3.80 -20.22 -6.51
N GLY A 42 -4.17 -21.46 -6.22
CA GLY A 42 -4.28 -21.98 -4.85
C GLY A 42 -4.06 -23.49 -4.77
N PRO A 43 -4.09 -24.07 -3.56
CA PRO A 43 -3.66 -25.46 -3.31
C PRO A 43 -4.63 -26.52 -3.86
N GLY A 44 -5.85 -26.15 -4.23
CA GLY A 44 -6.84 -27.08 -4.73
C GLY A 44 -7.99 -26.39 -5.47
N PRO A 45 -8.65 -27.08 -6.41
CA PRO A 45 -9.70 -26.49 -7.21
C PRO A 45 -10.95 -26.20 -6.36
N ARG A 46 -11.48 -24.99 -6.49
CA ARG A 46 -12.75 -24.57 -5.89
C ARG A 46 -13.34 -23.36 -6.61
N HIS A 47 -14.65 -23.19 -6.49
CA HIS A 47 -15.30 -21.98 -6.97
C HIS A 47 -15.26 -20.89 -5.89
N GLY A 48 -14.94 -19.66 -6.29
CA GLY A 48 -15.07 -18.45 -5.50
C GLY A 48 -16.22 -17.56 -5.99
N ALA A 49 -16.40 -16.42 -5.34
CA ALA A 49 -17.40 -15.43 -5.72
C ALA A 49 -16.92 -14.60 -6.92
N GLY A 50 -17.21 -15.10 -8.12
CA GLY A 50 -16.84 -14.46 -9.39
C GLY A 50 -15.46 -14.83 -9.93
N PHE A 51 -14.80 -15.83 -9.37
CA PHE A 51 -13.53 -16.37 -9.85
C PHE A 51 -13.40 -17.87 -9.49
N ASP A 52 -12.49 -18.57 -10.15
CA ASP A 52 -12.12 -19.93 -9.81
C ASP A 52 -10.77 -19.96 -9.12
N VAL A 53 -10.57 -20.90 -8.17
CA VAL A 53 -9.27 -21.23 -7.62
C VAL A 53 -8.77 -22.49 -8.31
N ILE A 54 -7.57 -22.45 -8.87
CA ILE A 54 -6.96 -23.57 -9.58
C ILE A 54 -5.51 -23.79 -9.09
N PRO A 55 -5.06 -25.03 -8.95
CA PRO A 55 -3.63 -25.30 -8.73
C PRO A 55 -2.79 -24.85 -9.92
N LEU A 56 -1.56 -24.42 -9.64
CA LEU A 56 -0.63 -23.91 -10.65
C LEU A 56 -0.37 -24.94 -11.77
N GLU A 57 -0.33 -26.21 -11.44
CA GLU A 57 -0.09 -27.31 -12.37
C GLU A 57 -1.20 -27.49 -13.41
N PHE A 58 -2.38 -26.93 -13.16
CA PHE A 58 -3.53 -26.99 -14.09
C PHE A 58 -3.73 -25.69 -14.87
N VAL A 59 -2.86 -24.70 -14.69
CA VAL A 59 -2.89 -23.48 -15.49
C VAL A 59 -2.35 -23.78 -16.88
N ASP A 60 -3.16 -23.49 -17.90
CA ASP A 60 -2.70 -23.50 -19.28
C ASP A 60 -1.86 -22.26 -19.58
N GLY A 61 -0.53 -22.39 -19.47
CA GLY A 61 0.41 -21.29 -19.66
C GLY A 61 0.45 -20.72 -21.09
N ALA A 62 -0.07 -21.44 -22.08
CA ALA A 62 -0.13 -20.97 -23.47
C ALA A 62 -1.23 -19.91 -23.70
N THR A 63 -2.31 -19.98 -22.93
CA THR A 63 -3.47 -19.08 -23.09
C THR A 63 -3.73 -18.18 -21.88
N THR A 64 -2.95 -18.36 -20.80
CA THR A 64 -3.13 -17.67 -19.52
C THR A 64 -1.88 -16.94 -19.10
N VAL A 65 -1.98 -15.65 -18.84
CA VAL A 65 -0.92 -14.86 -18.21
C VAL A 65 -1.02 -15.01 -16.68
N VAL A 66 0.07 -15.44 -16.06
CA VAL A 66 0.16 -15.48 -14.59
C VAL A 66 0.72 -14.18 -14.08
N ILE A 67 -0.06 -13.44 -13.28
CA ILE A 67 0.39 -12.28 -12.51
C ILE A 67 0.89 -12.79 -11.17
N ASN A 68 2.21 -12.83 -11.00
CA ASN A 68 2.84 -13.35 -9.79
C ASN A 68 3.16 -12.22 -8.80
N MET A 69 2.52 -12.25 -7.64
CA MET A 69 2.76 -11.34 -6.52
C MET A 69 3.84 -11.87 -5.55
N ASP A 70 4.23 -13.14 -5.66
CA ASP A 70 5.33 -13.78 -4.91
C ASP A 70 6.63 -13.78 -5.75
N VAL A 71 7.09 -12.62 -6.12
CA VAL A 71 8.07 -12.37 -7.19
C VAL A 71 9.38 -13.15 -7.05
N ILE A 72 9.88 -13.38 -5.81
CA ILE A 72 11.11 -14.18 -5.61
C ILE A 72 10.98 -15.64 -6.06
N ASN A 73 9.74 -16.13 -6.24
CA ASN A 73 9.43 -17.50 -6.65
C ASN A 73 9.13 -17.62 -8.16
N SER A 74 9.26 -16.55 -8.94
CA SER A 74 8.85 -16.52 -10.36
C SER A 74 9.53 -17.58 -11.20
N LEU A 75 10.80 -17.89 -10.93
CA LEU A 75 11.52 -18.96 -11.64
C LEU A 75 10.88 -20.34 -11.40
N SER A 76 10.53 -20.66 -10.16
CA SER A 76 9.87 -21.95 -9.86
C SER A 76 8.45 -21.98 -10.40
N THR A 77 7.72 -20.87 -10.34
CA THR A 77 6.40 -20.74 -10.98
C THR A 77 6.49 -21.00 -12.48
N TRP A 78 7.43 -20.34 -13.16
CA TRP A 78 7.66 -20.52 -14.59
C TRP A 78 8.06 -21.95 -14.93
N GLN A 79 8.92 -22.61 -14.15
CA GLN A 79 9.28 -24.00 -14.34
C GLN A 79 8.09 -24.94 -14.24
N THR A 80 7.17 -24.70 -13.29
CA THR A 80 5.94 -25.50 -13.17
C THR A 80 5.05 -25.31 -14.40
N LEU A 81 4.81 -24.06 -14.82
CA LEU A 81 4.03 -23.76 -16.02
C LEU A 81 4.64 -24.40 -17.29
N LYS A 82 5.98 -24.43 -17.37
CA LYS A 82 6.70 -25.00 -18.51
C LYS A 82 6.52 -26.52 -18.65
N THR A 83 6.02 -27.22 -17.64
CA THR A 83 5.67 -28.64 -17.78
C THR A 83 4.53 -28.89 -18.76
N ASN A 84 3.67 -27.89 -18.97
CA ASN A 84 2.48 -28.00 -19.81
C ASN A 84 2.49 -27.03 -21.01
N CYS A 85 3.50 -26.16 -21.11
CA CYS A 85 3.62 -25.15 -22.17
C CYS A 85 5.08 -24.77 -22.39
N ASP A 86 5.54 -24.72 -23.64
CA ASP A 86 6.94 -24.40 -23.96
C ASP A 86 7.32 -22.95 -23.61
N GLU A 87 6.40 -22.00 -23.77
CA GLU A 87 6.63 -20.57 -23.51
C GLU A 87 5.48 -20.00 -22.67
N PRO A 88 5.46 -20.26 -21.36
CA PRO A 88 4.39 -19.76 -20.49
C PRO A 88 4.51 -18.25 -20.26
N SER A 89 3.37 -17.57 -20.25
CA SER A 89 3.23 -16.15 -19.99
C SER A 89 3.20 -15.87 -18.50
N LEU A 90 4.24 -15.22 -17.98
CA LEU A 90 4.41 -14.84 -16.56
C LEU A 90 4.85 -13.39 -16.46
N MET A 91 4.21 -12.63 -15.60
CA MET A 91 4.68 -11.32 -15.17
C MET A 91 4.76 -11.22 -13.64
N ASN A 92 5.64 -10.36 -13.18
CA ASN A 92 5.78 -10.00 -11.77
C ASN A 92 4.92 -8.78 -11.44
N PHE A 93 4.34 -8.77 -10.23
CA PHE A 93 3.79 -7.57 -9.64
C PHE A 93 4.49 -7.27 -8.32
N VAL A 94 5.40 -6.28 -8.32
CA VAL A 94 6.13 -5.82 -7.13
C VAL A 94 5.29 -4.76 -6.43
N TRP A 95 4.73 -5.11 -5.29
CA TRP A 95 3.76 -4.28 -4.55
C TRP A 95 4.18 -3.96 -3.11
N TRP A 96 5.30 -4.53 -2.66
CA TRP A 96 5.81 -4.36 -1.29
C TRP A 96 7.16 -3.65 -1.29
N ASN A 97 7.65 -3.27 -0.10
CA ASN A 97 8.96 -2.65 0.07
C ASN A 97 10.10 -3.66 -0.20
N THR A 98 10.94 -3.36 -1.18
CA THR A 98 12.06 -4.20 -1.57
C THR A 98 13.15 -4.30 -0.49
N SER A 99 13.24 -3.33 0.44
CA SER A 99 14.21 -3.30 1.54
C SER A 99 14.03 -4.44 2.55
N GLN A 100 12.86 -5.10 2.57
CA GLN A 100 12.63 -6.27 3.42
C GLN A 100 13.53 -7.46 3.05
N TYR A 101 14.00 -7.52 1.80
CA TYR A 101 14.93 -8.55 1.35
C TYR A 101 16.36 -8.16 1.69
N THR A 102 16.77 -8.46 2.91
CA THR A 102 18.12 -8.18 3.41
C THR A 102 19.12 -9.28 3.07
N HIS A 103 18.65 -10.52 2.91
CA HIS A 103 19.51 -11.66 2.61
C HIS A 103 19.95 -11.66 1.14
N PRO A 104 21.26 -11.86 0.85
CA PRO A 104 21.80 -11.86 -0.52
C PRO A 104 21.07 -12.81 -1.48
N PHE A 105 20.69 -14.00 -1.01
CA PHE A 105 19.94 -14.96 -1.82
C PHE A 105 18.58 -14.42 -2.27
N GLN A 106 17.83 -13.76 -1.38
CA GLN A 106 16.54 -13.18 -1.72
C GLN A 106 16.70 -12.02 -2.73
N ARG A 107 17.73 -11.19 -2.58
CA ARG A 107 18.03 -10.12 -3.54
C ARG A 107 18.41 -10.67 -4.91
N ALA A 108 19.22 -11.72 -4.96
CA ALA A 108 19.56 -12.38 -6.21
C ALA A 108 18.32 -13.01 -6.88
N ALA A 109 17.45 -13.68 -6.11
CA ALA A 109 16.22 -14.25 -6.62
C ALA A 109 15.27 -13.18 -7.16
N LEU A 110 15.08 -12.07 -6.45
CA LEU A 110 14.29 -10.93 -6.91
C LEU A 110 14.87 -10.33 -8.20
N ALA A 111 16.19 -10.11 -8.24
CA ALA A 111 16.86 -9.55 -9.41
C ALA A 111 16.70 -10.41 -10.65
N LEU A 112 16.92 -11.74 -10.52
CA LEU A 112 16.73 -12.67 -11.63
C LEU A 112 15.29 -12.75 -12.09
N SER A 113 14.33 -12.80 -11.15
CA SER A 113 12.90 -12.80 -11.49
C SER A 113 12.52 -11.56 -12.28
N CYS A 114 12.94 -10.36 -11.83
CA CYS A 114 12.61 -9.11 -12.51
C CYS A 114 13.41 -8.85 -13.79
N ALA A 115 14.59 -9.50 -13.96
CA ALA A 115 15.37 -9.41 -15.19
C ALA A 115 14.83 -10.34 -16.31
N LEU A 116 14.21 -11.46 -15.94
CA LEU A 116 13.76 -12.49 -16.88
C LEU A 116 12.29 -12.36 -17.26
N PHE A 117 11.47 -11.80 -16.37
CA PHE A 117 10.04 -11.67 -16.59
C PHE A 117 9.60 -10.22 -16.54
N PRO A 118 8.66 -9.80 -17.41
CA PRO A 118 8.06 -8.48 -17.33
C PRO A 118 7.59 -8.17 -15.91
N THR A 119 7.91 -6.99 -15.42
CA THR A 119 7.69 -6.59 -14.03
C THR A 119 6.91 -5.30 -13.95
N PHE A 120 5.75 -5.33 -13.30
CA PHE A 120 4.96 -4.17 -12.98
C PHE A 120 5.16 -3.77 -11.52
N ALA A 121 5.47 -2.51 -11.25
CA ALA A 121 5.70 -1.99 -9.91
C ALA A 121 4.57 -1.05 -9.47
N ASN A 122 4.26 -1.02 -8.19
CA ASN A 122 3.19 -0.22 -7.61
C ASN A 122 3.48 1.29 -7.50
N SER A 123 4.68 1.72 -7.89
CA SER A 123 5.09 3.13 -7.91
C SER A 123 6.38 3.31 -8.69
N GLU A 124 6.68 4.57 -9.05
CA GLU A 124 7.96 4.97 -9.65
C GLU A 124 9.15 4.61 -8.78
N ARG A 125 9.03 4.86 -7.47
CA ARG A 125 10.08 4.53 -6.50
C ARG A 125 10.37 3.03 -6.49
N THR A 126 9.33 2.19 -6.38
CA THR A 126 9.50 0.72 -6.40
C THR A 126 10.12 0.26 -7.71
N ALA A 127 9.72 0.83 -8.83
CA ALA A 127 10.35 0.53 -10.13
C ALA A 127 11.84 0.90 -10.17
N SER A 128 12.22 2.06 -9.59
CA SER A 128 13.61 2.48 -9.48
C SER A 128 14.42 1.51 -8.61
N GLU A 129 13.91 1.16 -7.44
CA GLU A 129 14.53 0.18 -6.54
C GLU A 129 14.72 -1.19 -7.22
N VAL A 130 13.72 -1.64 -7.97
CA VAL A 130 13.82 -2.89 -8.75
C VAL A 130 14.91 -2.79 -9.81
N ARG A 131 15.00 -1.68 -10.56
CA ARG A 131 16.07 -1.48 -11.56
C ARG A 131 17.45 -1.48 -10.93
N GLU A 132 17.62 -0.84 -9.77
CA GLU A 132 18.87 -0.84 -9.00
C GLU A 132 19.25 -2.26 -8.55
N ILE A 133 18.30 -3.04 -8.04
CA ILE A 133 18.52 -4.42 -7.62
C ILE A 133 18.88 -5.29 -8.83
N VAL A 134 18.17 -5.17 -9.94
CA VAL A 134 18.47 -5.91 -11.18
C VAL A 134 19.87 -5.58 -11.68
N SER A 135 20.24 -4.30 -11.73
CA SER A 135 21.57 -3.86 -12.16
C SER A 135 22.70 -4.36 -11.24
N ALA A 136 22.45 -4.37 -9.92
CA ALA A 136 23.47 -4.75 -8.94
C ALA A 136 23.66 -6.26 -8.80
N TRP A 137 22.65 -7.07 -9.11
CA TRP A 137 22.61 -8.51 -8.81
C TRP A 137 22.49 -9.40 -10.05
N THR A 138 22.46 -8.82 -11.27
CA THR A 138 22.51 -9.57 -12.53
C THR A 138 23.65 -9.09 -13.41
N ILE A 139 23.85 -9.76 -14.55
CA ILE A 139 24.81 -9.31 -15.56
C ILE A 139 24.19 -8.24 -16.44
N GLN A 140 25.03 -7.32 -16.94
CA GLN A 140 24.58 -6.19 -17.75
C GLN A 140 23.62 -6.55 -18.90
N PRO A 141 23.85 -7.60 -19.72
CA PRO A 141 22.93 -7.96 -20.80
C PRO A 141 21.53 -8.37 -20.34
N LEU A 142 21.36 -8.89 -19.12
CA LEU A 142 20.05 -9.18 -18.54
C LEU A 142 19.41 -7.92 -18.00
N ALA A 143 20.18 -7.06 -17.32
CA ALA A 143 19.66 -5.81 -16.79
C ALA A 143 19.13 -4.87 -17.90
N GLU A 144 19.82 -4.82 -19.04
CA GLU A 144 19.43 -4.01 -20.20
C GLU A 144 18.15 -4.50 -20.88
N LYS A 145 17.82 -5.79 -20.75
CA LYS A 145 16.61 -6.39 -21.33
C LYS A 145 15.41 -6.38 -20.38
N ALA A 146 15.62 -6.03 -19.11
CA ALA A 146 14.55 -6.05 -18.11
C ALA A 146 13.41 -5.11 -18.49
N GLN A 147 12.20 -5.64 -18.58
CA GLN A 147 10.98 -4.88 -18.85
C GLN A 147 10.33 -4.49 -17.54
N ILE A 148 10.46 -3.23 -17.13
CA ILE A 148 9.94 -2.73 -15.85
C ILE A 148 9.06 -1.51 -16.11
N ALA A 149 7.75 -1.71 -15.93
CA ALA A 149 6.74 -0.66 -15.96
C ALA A 149 6.22 -0.35 -14.55
N TRP A 150 5.54 0.78 -14.39
CA TRP A 150 4.98 1.18 -13.11
C TRP A 150 3.79 2.11 -13.27
N VAL A 151 2.98 2.13 -12.22
CA VAL A 151 2.00 3.19 -11.97
C VAL A 151 1.84 3.36 -10.46
N ASN A 152 1.49 4.56 -10.02
CA ASN A 152 1.18 4.78 -8.63
C ASN A 152 -0.08 3.99 -8.24
N LEU A 153 0.04 3.19 -7.19
CA LEU A 153 -1.10 2.50 -6.60
C LEU A 153 -2.11 3.55 -6.11
N GLY A 154 -3.31 3.50 -6.63
CA GLY A 154 -4.34 4.47 -6.32
C GLY A 154 -5.23 4.05 -5.15
N ILE A 155 -6.10 4.95 -4.76
CA ILE A 155 -7.18 4.74 -3.79
C ILE A 155 -8.55 4.90 -4.48
N ARG A 156 -9.57 4.29 -3.90
CA ARG A 156 -10.95 4.39 -4.42
C ARG A 156 -11.59 5.71 -4.01
N LEU A 157 -11.61 6.66 -4.94
CA LEU A 157 -12.11 8.01 -4.69
C LEU A 157 -13.62 8.08 -4.44
N GLU A 158 -14.38 7.12 -4.94
CA GLU A 158 -15.83 7.05 -4.72
C GLU A 158 -16.24 6.80 -3.26
N HIS A 159 -15.31 6.33 -2.43
CA HIS A 159 -15.56 6.14 -1.00
C HIS A 159 -15.31 7.38 -0.14
N VAL A 160 -14.69 8.42 -0.71
CA VAL A 160 -14.35 9.63 0.03
C VAL A 160 -15.60 10.34 0.51
N GLN A 161 -15.72 10.49 1.83
CA GLN A 161 -16.85 11.17 2.48
C GLN A 161 -16.61 12.68 2.59
N ALA A 162 -17.70 13.44 2.67
CA ALA A 162 -17.62 14.86 2.92
C ALA A 162 -16.96 15.13 4.28
N ARG A 163 -16.02 16.08 4.30
CA ARG A 163 -15.30 16.48 5.50
C ARG A 163 -16.24 16.90 6.63
N GLN A 164 -15.98 16.40 7.84
CA GLN A 164 -16.66 16.74 9.07
C GLN A 164 -15.62 17.31 10.05
N GLU A 165 -15.87 18.53 10.54
CA GLU A 165 -14.96 19.14 11.53
C GLU A 165 -15.41 18.75 12.95
N PRO A 166 -14.61 17.97 13.70
CA PRO A 166 -14.94 17.58 15.06
C PRO A 166 -14.76 18.73 16.05
N ALA A 167 -15.58 18.79 17.10
CA ALA A 167 -15.46 19.79 18.16
C ALA A 167 -14.12 19.70 18.93
N VAL A 168 -13.56 18.49 19.06
CA VAL A 168 -12.23 18.24 19.59
C VAL A 168 -11.41 17.63 18.47
N PRO A 169 -10.26 18.18 18.09
CA PRO A 169 -9.43 17.65 17.01
C PRO A 169 -9.08 16.18 17.21
N VAL A 170 -9.19 15.39 16.13
CA VAL A 170 -8.88 13.98 16.12
C VAL A 170 -7.53 13.75 15.44
N VAL A 171 -6.61 13.12 16.15
CA VAL A 171 -5.30 12.68 15.65
C VAL A 171 -5.31 11.18 15.39
N LEU A 172 -5.11 10.77 14.16
CA LEU A 172 -5.09 9.38 13.76
C LEU A 172 -3.66 8.78 13.91
N TYR A 173 -3.57 7.57 14.46
CA TYR A 173 -2.43 6.69 14.23
C TYR A 173 -2.62 6.00 12.87
N PRO A 174 -1.86 6.36 11.84
CA PRO A 174 -2.16 5.95 10.46
C PRO A 174 -1.48 4.63 10.10
N ALA A 175 -1.68 3.60 10.91
CA ALA A 175 -1.21 2.25 10.65
C ALA A 175 -2.08 1.22 11.35
N ILE A 176 -2.27 0.06 10.74
CA ILE A 176 -3.05 -1.05 11.33
C ILE A 176 -2.19 -1.98 12.18
N TYR A 177 -0.86 -1.85 12.12
CA TYR A 177 0.10 -2.65 12.89
C TYR A 177 0.98 -1.76 13.77
N LEU A 178 1.26 -2.24 14.99
CA LEU A 178 2.19 -1.62 15.93
C LEU A 178 3.57 -2.32 15.84
N SER A 179 4.10 -2.45 14.64
CA SER A 179 5.43 -3.03 14.42
C SER A 179 6.53 -2.01 14.70
N GLU A 180 7.76 -2.48 14.98
CA GLU A 180 8.92 -1.61 15.21
C GLU A 180 9.16 -0.64 14.04
N ARG A 181 8.96 -1.10 12.79
CA ARG A 181 9.10 -0.25 11.60
C ARG A 181 8.12 0.93 11.55
N LYS A 182 6.95 0.81 12.19
CA LYS A 182 5.95 1.88 12.30
C LYS A 182 6.24 2.84 13.46
N GLN A 183 7.26 2.56 14.27
CA GLN A 183 7.71 3.36 15.42
C GLN A 183 6.57 3.87 16.31
N PRO A 184 5.70 2.97 16.85
CA PRO A 184 4.55 3.37 17.63
C PRO A 184 4.94 4.12 18.92
N GLN A 185 6.14 3.88 19.47
CA GLN A 185 6.62 4.58 20.65
C GLN A 185 6.84 6.07 20.37
N LEU A 186 7.40 6.42 19.20
CA LEU A 186 7.56 7.83 18.80
C LEU A 186 6.20 8.53 18.70
N PHE A 187 5.21 7.87 18.10
CA PHE A 187 3.84 8.39 18.05
C PHE A 187 3.29 8.66 19.46
N LEU A 188 3.37 7.66 20.34
CA LEU A 188 2.90 7.79 21.74
C LEU A 188 3.56 8.94 22.47
N ASP A 189 4.88 9.06 22.38
CA ASP A 189 5.64 10.10 23.06
C ASP A 189 5.25 11.51 22.59
N VAL A 190 4.98 11.68 21.28
CA VAL A 190 4.55 12.96 20.72
C VAL A 190 3.12 13.29 21.17
N VAL A 191 2.17 12.36 21.04
CA VAL A 191 0.77 12.65 21.40
C VAL A 191 0.59 12.84 22.92
N GLU A 192 1.33 12.11 23.78
CA GLU A 192 1.31 12.31 25.23
C GLU A 192 1.84 13.70 25.65
N ARG A 193 2.75 14.30 24.89
CA ARG A 193 3.17 15.70 25.11
C ARG A 193 2.13 16.69 24.56
N LEU A 194 1.57 16.37 23.39
CA LEU A 194 0.57 17.23 22.75
C LEU A 194 -0.70 17.39 23.59
N VAL A 195 -1.23 16.33 24.17
CA VAL A 195 -2.42 16.35 25.05
C VAL A 195 -2.27 17.29 26.24
N LYS A 196 -1.04 17.48 26.76
CA LYS A 196 -0.77 18.42 27.86
C LYS A 196 -0.88 19.89 27.44
N ARG A 197 -0.87 20.17 26.13
CA ARG A 197 -0.85 21.52 25.56
C ARG A 197 -2.21 21.94 24.97
N THR A 198 -2.94 20.97 24.40
CA THR A 198 -4.23 21.23 23.76
C THR A 198 -5.11 19.99 23.83
N PRO A 199 -6.44 20.16 23.99
CA PRO A 199 -7.38 19.03 23.93
C PRO A 199 -7.35 18.38 22.55
N ILE A 200 -7.11 17.09 22.51
CA ILE A 200 -7.21 16.25 21.30
C ILE A 200 -7.84 14.90 21.66
N ARG A 201 -8.38 14.22 20.68
CA ARG A 201 -8.65 12.79 20.71
C ARG A 201 -7.67 12.06 19.81
N VAL A 202 -7.22 10.89 20.24
CA VAL A 202 -6.37 10.01 19.42
C VAL A 202 -7.18 8.79 19.02
N GLU A 203 -7.15 8.44 17.74
CA GLU A 203 -7.75 7.20 17.23
C GLU A 203 -6.66 6.28 16.70
N ALA A 204 -6.70 4.99 17.10
CA ALA A 204 -5.89 3.92 16.55
C ALA A 204 -6.78 2.74 16.16
N ARG A 205 -6.81 2.43 14.85
CA ARG A 205 -7.59 1.33 14.27
C ARG A 205 -6.64 0.21 13.89
N LEU A 206 -6.60 -0.83 14.74
CA LEU A 206 -5.58 -1.85 14.67
C LEU A 206 -6.12 -3.18 14.14
N HIS A 207 -5.24 -3.93 13.51
CA HIS A 207 -5.48 -5.34 13.25
C HIS A 207 -5.67 -6.09 14.59
N GLU A 208 -6.57 -7.06 14.63
CA GLU A 208 -6.96 -7.76 15.87
C GLU A 208 -5.78 -8.32 16.64
N SER A 209 -4.77 -8.86 15.95
CA SER A 209 -3.55 -9.40 16.56
C SER A 209 -2.72 -8.36 17.35
N HIS A 210 -2.92 -7.07 17.09
CA HIS A 210 -2.21 -5.98 17.75
C HIS A 210 -2.99 -5.28 18.86
N LEU A 211 -4.28 -5.58 19.02
CA LEU A 211 -5.12 -4.98 20.06
C LEU A 211 -4.66 -5.33 21.48
N ILE A 212 -4.02 -6.49 21.66
CA ILE A 212 -3.48 -6.97 22.95
C ILE A 212 -2.01 -6.62 23.16
N SER A 213 -1.39 -5.85 22.24
CA SER A 213 0.00 -5.41 22.41
C SER A 213 0.15 -4.42 23.56
N GLU A 214 1.35 -4.34 24.14
CA GLU A 214 1.65 -3.41 25.23
C GLU A 214 1.32 -1.96 24.87
N GLN A 215 1.68 -1.53 23.64
CA GLN A 215 1.42 -0.19 23.14
C GLN A 215 -0.08 0.10 23.00
N ALA A 216 -0.85 -0.85 22.45
CA ALA A 216 -2.30 -0.71 22.35
C ALA A 216 -2.96 -0.63 23.73
N MET A 217 -2.55 -1.49 24.66
CA MET A 217 -3.04 -1.50 26.04
C MET A 217 -2.65 -0.22 26.80
N ARG A 218 -1.46 0.31 26.57
CA ARG A 218 -1.03 1.60 27.14
C ARG A 218 -1.89 2.75 26.63
N LEU A 219 -2.14 2.80 25.32
CA LEU A 219 -2.94 3.84 24.69
C LEU A 219 -4.42 3.74 25.11
N SER A 220 -5.00 2.54 25.14
CA SER A 220 -6.42 2.31 25.50
C SER A 220 -6.78 2.70 26.94
N ARG A 221 -5.79 2.85 27.83
CA ARG A 221 -5.99 3.32 29.21
C ARG A 221 -6.12 4.83 29.33
N ARG A 222 -5.93 5.56 28.22
CA ARG A 222 -6.03 7.02 28.20
C ARG A 222 -7.47 7.45 27.86
N ASP A 223 -8.01 8.36 28.63
CA ASP A 223 -9.36 8.92 28.46
C ASP A 223 -9.51 9.74 27.16
N TRP A 224 -8.39 10.25 26.62
CA TRP A 224 -8.34 10.97 25.36
C TRP A 224 -8.07 10.07 24.14
N ALA A 225 -7.92 8.76 24.30
CA ALA A 225 -7.61 7.84 23.21
C ALA A 225 -8.71 6.78 23.02
N TRP A 226 -8.97 6.49 21.77
CA TRP A 226 -9.76 5.34 21.35
C TRP A 226 -8.87 4.36 20.60
N VAL A 227 -8.86 3.11 21.03
CA VAL A 227 -8.14 2.00 20.38
C VAL A 227 -9.15 0.91 20.12
N GLY A 228 -9.31 0.52 18.87
CA GLY A 228 -10.27 -0.51 18.48
C GLY A 228 -9.83 -1.28 17.24
N PRO A 229 -10.62 -2.30 16.86
CA PRO A 229 -10.35 -3.06 15.67
C PRO A 229 -10.47 -2.18 14.41
N LEU A 230 -9.73 -2.57 13.37
CA LEU A 230 -9.97 -2.04 12.04
C LEU A 230 -11.43 -2.32 11.67
N THR A 231 -12.16 -1.28 11.28
CA THR A 231 -13.58 -1.39 10.94
C THR A 231 -13.75 -2.33 9.76
N ALA A 232 -14.69 -3.27 9.87
CA ALA A 232 -14.99 -4.22 8.80
C ALA A 232 -15.61 -3.55 7.55
N SER A 233 -16.34 -2.44 7.76
CA SER A 233 -16.97 -1.66 6.70
C SER A 233 -16.03 -0.58 6.17
N ARG A 234 -15.88 -0.53 4.84
CA ARG A 234 -15.15 0.58 4.17
C ARG A 234 -15.83 1.92 4.39
N GLU A 235 -17.16 1.94 4.49
CA GLU A 235 -17.94 3.14 4.75
C GLU A 235 -17.61 3.73 6.12
N ASP A 236 -17.67 2.93 7.19
CA ASP A 236 -17.30 3.36 8.55
C ASP A 236 -15.85 3.85 8.63
N TYR A 237 -14.95 3.21 7.88
CA TYR A 237 -13.56 3.64 7.81
C TYR A 237 -13.43 5.04 7.19
N TRP A 238 -14.08 5.29 6.05
CA TRP A 238 -14.05 6.59 5.39
C TRP A 238 -14.78 7.66 6.18
N GLU A 239 -15.86 7.31 6.88
CA GLU A 239 -16.53 8.23 7.83
C GLU A 239 -15.58 8.64 8.97
N ALA A 240 -14.79 7.72 9.50
CA ALA A 240 -13.77 8.05 10.50
C ALA A 240 -12.67 8.95 9.94
N LEU A 241 -12.18 8.69 8.73
CA LEU A 241 -11.23 9.58 8.06
C LEU A 241 -11.81 10.98 7.82
N ALA A 242 -13.07 11.09 7.47
CA ALA A 242 -13.73 12.38 7.28
C ALA A 242 -13.74 13.25 8.55
N ARG A 243 -13.66 12.65 9.75
CA ARG A 243 -13.54 13.33 11.05
C ARG A 243 -12.11 13.52 11.53
N THR A 244 -11.13 12.91 10.88
CA THR A 244 -9.73 13.00 11.28
C THR A 244 -9.15 14.37 10.97
N THR A 245 -8.69 15.12 11.99
CA THR A 245 -8.12 16.46 11.81
C THR A 245 -6.70 16.40 11.28
N ALA A 246 -5.87 15.56 11.90
CA ALA A 246 -4.48 15.39 11.52
C ALA A 246 -4.02 13.95 11.78
N PHE A 247 -2.88 13.59 11.24
CA PHE A 247 -2.19 12.36 11.61
C PHE A 247 -0.67 12.58 11.70
N LEU A 248 -0.01 11.72 12.47
CA LEU A 248 1.44 11.66 12.57
C LEU A 248 1.93 10.34 12.00
N ALA A 249 2.56 10.38 10.85
CA ALA A 249 3.29 9.24 10.28
C ALA A 249 4.63 9.10 11.00
N THR A 250 4.93 7.90 11.48
CA THR A 250 6.19 7.61 12.19
C THR A 250 6.97 6.46 11.56
N ALA A 251 6.47 5.87 10.47
CA ALA A 251 7.11 4.75 9.81
C ALA A 251 8.48 5.10 9.23
N ASP A 252 9.47 4.26 9.48
CA ASP A 252 10.79 4.40 8.85
C ASP A 252 10.73 4.14 7.36
N GLU A 253 9.91 3.17 6.95
CA GLU A 253 9.74 2.77 5.56
C GLU A 253 8.32 2.32 5.24
N GLU A 254 7.90 2.64 4.02
CA GLU A 254 6.66 2.20 3.40
C GLU A 254 6.88 1.75 1.96
N SER A 255 6.06 0.81 1.50
CA SER A 255 6.03 0.50 0.07
C SER A 255 5.36 1.61 -0.72
N TYR A 256 4.16 2.01 -0.28
CA TYR A 256 3.39 3.10 -0.86
C TYR A 256 2.72 3.98 0.21
N GLY A 257 2.08 3.38 1.24
CA GLY A 257 1.42 4.11 2.32
C GLY A 257 0.00 4.57 1.95
N LEU A 258 -0.85 3.63 1.51
CA LEU A 258 -2.25 3.92 1.12
C LEU A 258 -3.02 4.62 2.23
N GLU A 259 -2.85 4.20 3.47
CA GLU A 259 -3.53 4.80 4.64
C GLU A 259 -3.24 6.29 4.81
N TYR A 260 -2.04 6.74 4.46
CA TYR A 260 -1.70 8.17 4.50
C TYR A 260 -2.40 8.94 3.39
N ILE A 261 -2.41 8.39 2.17
CA ILE A 261 -3.08 9.02 1.03
C ILE A 261 -4.59 9.09 1.27
N GLU A 262 -5.19 8.03 1.80
CA GLU A 262 -6.62 8.00 2.16
C GLU A 262 -6.95 9.11 3.18
N ALA A 263 -6.14 9.25 4.23
CA ALA A 263 -6.34 10.30 5.24
C ALA A 263 -6.15 11.73 4.66
N LEU A 264 -5.13 11.92 3.80
CA LEU A 264 -4.90 13.21 3.13
C LEU A 264 -6.07 13.59 2.19
N VAL A 265 -6.57 12.65 1.39
CA VAL A 265 -7.70 12.90 0.47
C VAL A 265 -8.99 13.17 1.25
N ALA A 266 -9.17 12.57 2.44
CA ALA A 266 -10.24 12.89 3.37
C ALA A 266 -10.08 14.28 4.04
N GLY A 267 -8.99 15.01 3.77
CA GLY A 267 -8.75 16.38 4.24
C GLY A 267 -8.02 16.47 5.59
N ALA A 268 -7.44 15.39 6.10
CA ALA A 268 -6.58 15.44 7.27
C ALA A 268 -5.23 16.09 6.94
N VAL A 269 -4.63 16.80 7.90
CA VAL A 269 -3.26 17.33 7.77
C VAL A 269 -2.27 16.26 8.19
N GLY A 270 -1.42 15.81 7.27
CA GLY A 270 -0.40 14.81 7.54
C GLY A 270 0.91 15.41 8.02
N VAL A 271 1.49 14.87 9.09
CA VAL A 271 2.84 15.20 9.56
C VAL A 271 3.73 13.99 9.33
N PHE A 272 4.81 14.13 8.54
CA PHE A 272 5.60 13.03 8.02
C PHE A 272 7.06 13.09 8.41
N PRO A 273 7.76 11.95 8.56
CA PRO A 273 9.21 11.94 8.75
C PRO A 273 9.94 12.29 7.44
N ASP A 274 11.12 12.90 7.53
CA ASP A 274 11.99 13.13 6.38
C ASP A 274 12.59 11.80 5.90
N ARG A 275 11.86 11.10 5.03
CA ARG A 275 12.21 9.78 4.47
C ARG A 275 11.97 9.74 2.97
N PRO A 276 12.75 8.94 2.21
CA PRO A 276 12.59 8.84 0.75
C PRO A 276 11.17 8.46 0.30
N TRP A 277 10.49 7.58 1.03
CA TRP A 277 9.12 7.16 0.69
C TRP A 277 8.10 8.30 0.79
N VAL A 278 8.31 9.25 1.70
CA VAL A 278 7.45 10.43 1.86
C VAL A 278 7.54 11.35 0.64
N HIS A 279 8.77 11.61 0.19
CA HIS A 279 9.02 12.45 -0.98
C HIS A 279 8.52 11.81 -2.29
N ALA A 280 8.34 10.49 -2.33
CA ALA A 280 7.79 9.78 -3.48
C ALA A 280 6.27 9.96 -3.63
N ILE A 281 5.54 10.19 -2.52
CA ILE A 281 4.07 10.26 -2.52
C ILE A 281 3.53 11.67 -2.34
N LEU A 282 4.33 12.62 -1.86
CA LEU A 282 3.93 14.00 -1.59
C LEU A 282 4.50 14.99 -2.63
N PRO A 283 3.90 16.17 -2.78
CA PRO A 283 4.43 17.19 -3.68
C PRO A 283 5.77 17.72 -3.17
N PRO A 284 6.67 18.15 -4.10
CA PRO A 284 7.87 18.88 -3.71
C PRO A 284 7.54 20.08 -2.84
N GLY A 285 8.29 20.24 -1.74
CA GLY A 285 8.05 21.35 -0.80
C GLY A 285 6.86 21.16 0.14
N TYR A 286 6.37 19.94 0.32
CA TYR A 286 5.34 19.64 1.32
C TYR A 286 5.79 20.17 2.72
N PRO A 287 4.97 21.01 3.41
CA PRO A 287 5.46 21.83 4.53
C PRO A 287 5.61 21.08 5.87
N PHE A 288 4.95 19.90 6.02
CA PHE A 288 4.90 19.19 7.31
C PHE A 288 5.77 17.93 7.30
N VAL A 289 7.06 18.11 7.01
CA VAL A 289 8.08 17.05 7.05
C VAL A 289 9.05 17.32 8.18
N TYR A 290 9.11 16.42 9.17
CA TYR A 290 9.93 16.55 10.37
C TYR A 290 11.20 15.68 10.32
N ARG A 291 12.25 16.13 11.02
CA ARG A 291 13.52 15.40 11.23
C ARG A 291 13.73 14.99 12.68
N THR A 292 13.06 15.67 13.59
CA THR A 292 13.18 15.43 15.03
C THR A 292 11.82 15.26 15.70
N PRO A 293 11.73 14.53 16.82
CA PRO A 293 10.49 14.42 17.59
C PRO A 293 9.91 15.78 18.06
N ALA A 294 10.76 16.77 18.26
CA ALA A 294 10.34 18.13 18.64
C ALA A 294 9.65 18.85 17.47
N GLU A 295 10.20 18.72 16.26
CA GLU A 295 9.56 19.23 15.05
C GLU A 295 8.22 18.52 14.78
N ALA A 296 8.17 17.17 14.93
CA ALA A 296 6.92 16.41 14.80
C ALA A 296 5.84 16.93 15.74
N GLU A 297 6.18 17.17 17.03
CA GLU A 297 5.26 17.74 18.02
C GLU A 297 4.80 19.15 17.62
N ALA A 298 5.72 20.02 17.21
CA ALA A 298 5.40 21.40 16.83
C ALA A 298 4.49 21.44 15.59
N MET A 299 4.78 20.64 14.58
CA MET A 299 3.97 20.55 13.37
C MET A 299 2.60 19.95 13.65
N LEU A 300 2.52 18.88 14.46
CA LEU A 300 1.24 18.27 14.85
C LEU A 300 0.40 19.22 15.72
N TYR A 301 1.04 20.00 16.60
CA TYR A 301 0.36 21.05 17.37
C TYR A 301 -0.31 22.06 16.43
N ARG A 302 0.44 22.60 15.45
CA ARG A 302 -0.13 23.50 14.43
C ARG A 302 -1.25 22.83 13.63
N ALA A 303 -1.07 21.60 13.21
CA ALA A 303 -2.07 20.87 12.44
C ALA A 303 -3.42 20.73 13.15
N VAL A 304 -3.44 20.69 14.51
CA VAL A 304 -4.67 20.60 15.30
C VAL A 304 -5.18 21.93 15.81
N THR A 305 -4.35 22.98 15.94
CA THR A 305 -4.77 24.31 16.42
C THR A 305 -5.07 25.29 15.29
N ASP A 306 -4.33 25.18 14.19
CA ASP A 306 -4.37 26.11 13.06
C ASP A 306 -4.65 25.34 11.74
N THR A 307 -5.58 24.39 11.80
CA THR A 307 -5.86 23.41 10.71
C THR A 307 -6.16 24.09 9.38
N ALA A 308 -6.93 25.21 9.40
CA ALA A 308 -7.27 25.94 8.19
C ALA A 308 -6.05 26.58 7.51
N GLU A 309 -5.13 27.15 8.30
CA GLU A 309 -3.87 27.72 7.80
C GLU A 309 -2.98 26.61 7.23
N CYS A 310 -2.87 25.48 7.94
CA CYS A 310 -2.11 24.34 7.48
C CYS A 310 -2.62 23.81 6.13
N ARG A 311 -3.94 23.74 5.93
CA ARG A 311 -4.52 23.36 4.64
C ARG A 311 -4.22 24.37 3.53
N ALA A 312 -4.26 25.68 3.84
CA ALA A 312 -3.90 26.71 2.89
C ALA A 312 -2.40 26.62 2.49
N GLU A 313 -1.51 26.21 3.41
CA GLU A 313 -0.10 25.94 3.09
C GLU A 313 0.04 24.72 2.15
N LEU A 314 -0.78 23.67 2.31
CA LEU A 314 -0.81 22.52 1.41
C LEU A 314 -1.27 22.92 0.00
N ASP A 315 -2.33 23.73 -0.10
CA ASP A 315 -2.80 24.25 -1.38
C ASP A 315 -1.72 25.12 -2.07
N LYS A 316 -1.03 25.94 -1.31
CA LYS A 316 0.10 26.73 -1.82
C LYS A 316 1.24 25.87 -2.32
N ALA A 317 1.58 24.78 -1.64
CA ALA A 317 2.65 23.85 -2.04
C ALA A 317 2.37 23.17 -3.37
N THR A 318 1.11 23.00 -3.75
CA THR A 318 0.70 22.42 -5.04
C THR A 318 0.37 23.45 -6.13
N GLY A 319 0.38 24.72 -5.78
CA GLY A 319 -0.03 25.80 -6.69
C GLY A 319 -1.53 25.79 -7.01
N GLY A 320 -2.34 25.10 -6.19
CA GLY A 320 -3.78 24.94 -6.34
C GLY A 320 -4.34 24.03 -5.25
N SER A 321 -5.47 23.37 -5.47
CA SER A 321 -6.05 22.45 -4.50
C SER A 321 -5.15 21.23 -4.29
N PHE A 322 -4.68 21.04 -3.05
CA PHE A 322 -3.91 19.87 -2.64
C PHE A 322 -4.72 18.57 -2.82
N THR A 323 -6.02 18.62 -2.52
CA THR A 323 -6.91 17.47 -2.71
C THR A 323 -7.02 17.08 -4.18
N GLU A 324 -7.13 18.04 -5.11
CA GLU A 324 -7.15 17.75 -6.54
C GLU A 324 -5.80 17.20 -7.03
N TRP A 325 -4.69 17.72 -6.51
CA TRP A 325 -3.36 17.16 -6.78
C TRP A 325 -3.24 15.70 -6.37
N LEU A 326 -3.75 15.35 -5.16
CA LEU A 326 -3.77 13.98 -4.66
C LEU A 326 -4.65 13.08 -5.54
N ARG A 327 -5.87 13.51 -5.86
CA ARG A 327 -6.82 12.77 -6.71
C ARG A 327 -6.22 12.47 -8.07
N ALA A 328 -5.63 13.48 -8.72
CA ALA A 328 -5.01 13.31 -10.04
C ALA A 328 -3.85 12.30 -10.03
N ARG A 329 -3.18 12.09 -8.90
CA ARG A 329 -1.97 11.27 -8.79
C ARG A 329 -2.21 9.88 -8.22
N HIS A 330 -3.26 9.71 -7.41
CA HIS A 330 -3.54 8.52 -6.62
C HIS A 330 -4.94 7.93 -6.89
N ASP A 331 -5.44 8.11 -8.10
CA ASP A 331 -6.71 7.54 -8.53
C ASP A 331 -6.55 6.04 -8.86
N ASP A 332 -7.46 5.23 -8.34
CA ASP A 332 -7.53 3.79 -8.56
C ASP A 332 -7.77 3.42 -10.03
N ASP A 333 -8.62 4.18 -10.73
CA ASP A 333 -8.93 3.96 -12.14
C ASP A 333 -7.69 4.03 -13.03
N ARG A 334 -6.73 4.90 -12.68
CA ARG A 334 -5.44 4.99 -13.38
C ARG A 334 -4.59 3.75 -13.19
N PHE A 335 -4.56 3.21 -11.97
CA PHE A 335 -3.86 1.96 -11.70
C PHE A 335 -4.48 0.81 -12.47
N GLU A 336 -5.81 0.68 -12.40
CA GLU A 336 -6.54 -0.40 -13.06
C GLU A 336 -6.33 -0.39 -14.56
N LYS A 337 -6.46 0.80 -15.18
CA LYS A 337 -6.19 0.96 -16.61
C LYS A 337 -4.74 0.64 -16.96
N ALA A 338 -3.77 1.16 -16.22
CA ALA A 338 -2.36 1.01 -16.56
C ALA A 338 -1.90 -0.45 -16.47
N ILE A 339 -2.33 -1.22 -15.47
CA ILE A 339 -1.96 -2.64 -15.38
C ILE A 339 -2.64 -3.47 -16.48
N ALA A 340 -3.89 -3.18 -16.83
CA ALA A 340 -4.58 -3.84 -17.93
C ALA A 340 -3.92 -3.57 -19.28
N ASP A 341 -3.63 -2.30 -19.57
CA ASP A 341 -2.93 -1.89 -20.80
C ASP A 341 -1.55 -2.56 -20.88
N GLN A 342 -0.81 -2.63 -19.77
CA GLN A 342 0.54 -3.21 -19.76
C GLN A 342 0.53 -4.73 -19.95
N VAL A 343 -0.45 -5.43 -19.39
CA VAL A 343 -0.63 -6.86 -19.65
C VAL A 343 -0.92 -7.12 -21.14
N THR A 344 -1.77 -6.30 -21.74
CA THR A 344 -2.07 -6.38 -23.18
C THR A 344 -0.82 -6.11 -24.02
N GLU A 345 -0.06 -5.05 -23.71
CA GLU A 345 1.17 -4.71 -24.43
C GLU A 345 2.21 -5.82 -24.40
N TRP A 346 2.40 -6.47 -23.24
CA TRP A 346 3.44 -7.48 -23.09
C TRP A 346 3.07 -8.86 -23.64
N PHE A 347 1.77 -9.19 -23.72
CA PHE A 347 1.35 -10.57 -24.00
C PHE A 347 0.32 -10.74 -25.15
N GLU A 348 -0.19 -9.65 -25.73
CA GLU A 348 -1.10 -9.69 -26.87
C GLU A 348 -0.50 -9.03 -28.15
N ALA A 349 0.76 -8.57 -28.09
CA ALA A 349 1.43 -7.90 -29.21
C ALA A 349 2.01 -8.88 -30.24
#